data_48c7a728098a781fdc714177ed070660
#
_entry.id   48c7a728098a781fdc714177ed070660
#
_cell.length_a   1.000
_cell.length_b   1.000
_cell.length_c   1.000
_cell.angle_alpha   90.00
_cell.angle_beta   90.00
_cell.angle_gamma   90.00
#
_symmetry.space_group_name_H-M   'P 1'
#
loop_
_entity.id
_entity.type
_entity.pdbx_description
1 polymer ?
#
loop_
_entity_poly.entity_id
_entity_poly.type
_entity_poly.pdbx_seq_one_letter_code
_entity_poly.pdbx_strand_id
1 'polypeptide(L)'
;TINTGLSFDTVSTMPDFQKEFAQGFNGAFSPSDSRSWGPLISELANDPKYGGNTDNSYTQKFGKHQGQYYVDQRAKAGLDPWATPRAYDNAKDFFNTGVTWNSSANVAQSLDKGSYSLSLGSTTANGIVPSTGMDRYNAKLTAQAQLSKNWSTGFNGNFVYSKIKKQTGANNGIMATVYGAPSSYDLGGI
;
A
#
# COMPACT_ATOMS: atom_id res chain seq x y z
N THR A 1 14.23 3.30 -32.87
CA THR A 1 13.92 4.20 -31.73
C THR A 1 13.93 3.40 -30.46
N ILE A 2 14.55 3.95 -29.42
CA ILE A 2 14.53 3.40 -28.06
C ILE A 2 13.99 4.51 -27.15
N ASN A 3 13.05 4.17 -26.29
CA ASN A 3 12.51 5.08 -25.30
C ASN A 3 12.57 4.43 -23.93
N THR A 4 12.85 5.22 -22.90
CA THR A 4 12.73 4.82 -21.51
C THR A 4 12.12 5.97 -20.72
N GLY A 5 11.28 5.66 -19.74
CA GLY A 5 10.61 6.63 -18.91
C GLY A 5 10.44 6.10 -17.50
N LEU A 6 10.56 6.98 -16.53
CA LEU A 6 10.36 6.72 -15.12
C LEU A 6 9.30 7.69 -14.60
N SER A 7 8.31 7.19 -13.89
CA SER A 7 7.31 8.01 -13.21
C SER A 7 7.18 7.62 -11.74
N PHE A 8 6.79 8.61 -10.92
CA PHE A 8 6.56 8.47 -9.50
C PHE A 8 5.13 8.88 -9.19
N ASP A 9 4.43 8.05 -8.43
CA ASP A 9 3.06 8.28 -8.02
C ASP A 9 2.98 8.38 -6.51
N THR A 10 2.30 9.41 -6.00
CA THR A 10 2.07 9.61 -4.57
C THR A 10 0.60 9.90 -4.31
N VAL A 11 0.13 9.60 -3.10
CA VAL A 11 -1.23 9.97 -2.70
C VAL A 11 -1.31 11.49 -2.57
N SER A 12 -2.20 12.13 -3.32
CA SER A 12 -2.36 13.59 -3.32
C SER A 12 -3.33 14.09 -2.25
N THR A 13 -4.34 13.30 -1.91
CA THR A 13 -5.39 13.71 -0.95
C THR A 13 -5.83 12.52 -0.12
N MET A 14 -5.97 12.71 1.16
CA MET A 14 -6.49 11.72 2.12
C MET A 14 -7.60 12.33 2.94
N PRO A 15 -8.53 11.51 3.48
CA PRO A 15 -9.48 11.97 4.49
C PRO A 15 -8.76 12.47 5.74
N ASP A 16 -9.31 13.51 6.36
CA ASP A 16 -8.89 13.94 7.68
C ASP A 16 -9.49 12.99 8.74
N PHE A 17 -8.62 12.32 9.48
CA PHE A 17 -9.02 11.47 10.59
C PHE A 17 -8.91 12.23 11.90
N GLN A 18 -9.85 11.97 12.81
CA GLN A 18 -9.78 12.52 14.15
C GLN A 18 -8.52 12.01 14.90
N LYS A 19 -7.90 12.86 15.73
CA LYS A 19 -6.65 12.57 16.45
C LYS A 19 -6.75 12.87 17.95
N GLU A 20 -7.96 13.07 18.43
CA GLU A 20 -8.25 13.43 19.84
C GLU A 20 -8.63 12.23 20.69
N PHE A 21 -9.56 11.40 20.17
CA PHE A 21 -10.13 10.28 20.95
C PHE A 21 -9.45 8.96 20.60
N ALA A 22 -9.21 8.19 21.65
CA ALA A 22 -8.59 6.89 21.54
C ALA A 22 -9.59 5.81 21.06
N GLN A 23 -9.03 4.65 20.77
CA GLN A 23 -9.77 3.42 20.53
C GLN A 23 -10.73 3.11 21.68
N GLY A 24 -11.98 2.78 21.37
CA GLY A 24 -12.98 2.45 22.37
C GLY A 24 -14.36 2.97 22.06
N PHE A 25 -15.24 2.94 23.07
CA PHE A 25 -16.63 3.34 22.94
C PHE A 25 -17.15 3.94 24.26
N ASN A 26 -18.10 4.88 24.17
CA ASN A 26 -18.70 5.57 25.31
C ASN A 26 -17.68 6.18 26.30
N GLY A 27 -16.60 6.74 25.79
CA GLY A 27 -15.56 7.35 26.61
C GLY A 27 -14.64 6.36 27.33
N ALA A 28 -14.82 5.05 27.15
CA ALA A 28 -13.97 4.02 27.75
C ALA A 28 -12.99 3.44 26.71
N PHE A 29 -11.72 3.30 27.10
CA PHE A 29 -10.72 2.65 26.28
C PHE A 29 -11.00 1.14 26.17
N SER A 30 -10.92 0.60 24.95
CA SER A 30 -11.04 -0.83 24.69
C SER A 30 -10.09 -1.26 23.58
N PRO A 31 -9.08 -2.08 23.85
CA PRO A 31 -8.10 -2.53 22.86
C PRO A 31 -8.67 -3.50 21.81
N SER A 32 -9.90 -3.99 22.01
CA SER A 32 -10.59 -4.87 21.06
C SER A 32 -11.65 -4.15 20.19
N ASP A 33 -11.91 -2.86 20.43
CA ASP A 33 -12.88 -2.08 19.67
C ASP A 33 -12.22 -1.42 18.47
N SER A 34 -12.88 -1.37 17.34
CA SER A 34 -12.40 -0.68 16.14
C SER A 34 -12.83 0.78 16.04
N ARG A 35 -13.68 1.25 16.96
CA ARG A 35 -14.19 2.62 16.98
C ARG A 35 -13.24 3.56 17.71
N SER A 36 -13.29 4.83 17.36
CA SER A 36 -12.50 5.93 17.95
C SER A 36 -13.39 6.82 18.84
N TRP A 37 -14.12 6.21 19.76
CA TRP A 37 -15.04 6.86 20.71
C TRP A 37 -14.67 6.53 22.18
N GLY A 38 -13.38 6.28 22.42
CA GLY A 38 -12.80 6.09 23.75
C GLY A 38 -12.52 7.42 24.45
N PRO A 39 -11.67 7.43 25.49
CA PRO A 39 -11.24 8.65 26.18
C PRO A 39 -10.33 9.49 25.28
N LEU A 40 -9.95 10.69 25.72
CA LEU A 40 -8.89 11.45 25.07
C LEU A 40 -7.59 10.64 25.03
N ILE A 41 -6.88 10.69 23.93
CA ILE A 41 -5.59 9.98 23.78
C ILE A 41 -4.62 10.42 24.87
N SER A 42 -4.57 11.71 25.23
CA SER A 42 -3.73 12.26 26.29
C SER A 42 -4.00 11.67 27.66
N GLU A 43 -5.20 11.14 27.89
CA GLU A 43 -5.62 10.58 29.17
C GLU A 43 -5.39 9.06 29.29
N LEU A 44 -4.91 8.39 28.25
CA LEU A 44 -4.72 6.94 28.27
C LEU A 44 -3.76 6.47 29.37
N ALA A 45 -2.76 7.27 29.72
CA ALA A 45 -1.86 6.95 30.85
C ALA A 45 -2.58 6.94 32.22
N ASN A 46 -3.72 7.62 32.31
CA ASN A 46 -4.59 7.70 33.50
C ASN A 46 -5.81 6.76 33.40
N ASP A 47 -5.90 5.93 32.37
CA ASP A 47 -6.99 4.97 32.23
C ASP A 47 -7.05 4.03 33.45
N PRO A 48 -8.24 3.81 34.07
CA PRO A 48 -8.35 3.02 35.28
C PRO A 48 -7.88 1.57 35.11
N LYS A 49 -7.99 1.00 33.91
CA LYS A 49 -7.69 -0.41 33.64
C LYS A 49 -6.34 -0.62 32.97
N TYR A 50 -5.94 0.29 32.10
CA TYR A 50 -4.76 0.13 31.23
C TYR A 50 -3.68 1.17 31.48
N GLY A 51 -3.96 2.23 32.22
CA GLY A 51 -3.04 3.34 32.47
C GLY A 51 -1.87 2.97 33.39
N GLY A 52 -0.67 3.36 33.01
CA GLY A 52 0.54 3.13 33.79
C GLY A 52 0.65 4.03 35.04
N ASN A 53 -0.13 5.10 35.12
CA ASN A 53 -0.21 6.01 36.26
C ASN A 53 -1.14 5.48 37.36
N THR A 54 -2.06 4.58 37.04
CA THR A 54 -3.13 4.13 37.95
C THR A 54 -2.78 2.80 38.64
N ASP A 55 -3.50 2.45 39.71
CA ASP A 55 -3.39 1.14 40.33
C ASP A 55 -4.39 0.19 39.67
N ASN A 56 -3.88 -0.73 38.86
CA ASN A 56 -4.66 -1.71 38.11
C ASN A 56 -3.92 -3.05 38.04
N SER A 57 -4.53 -4.07 37.45
CA SER A 57 -3.95 -5.42 37.37
C SER A 57 -2.61 -5.47 36.63
N TYR A 58 -2.40 -4.61 35.62
CA TYR A 58 -1.14 -4.56 34.88
C TYR A 58 -0.04 -3.89 35.70
N THR A 59 -0.32 -2.76 36.35
CA THR A 59 0.66 -2.06 37.20
C THR A 59 0.98 -2.84 38.47
N GLN A 60 0.05 -3.62 38.99
CA GLN A 60 0.31 -4.56 40.09
C GLN A 60 1.27 -5.67 39.66
N LYS A 61 1.15 -6.16 38.44
CA LYS A 61 2.00 -7.25 37.92
C LYS A 61 3.36 -6.78 37.41
N PHE A 62 3.42 -5.64 36.72
CA PHE A 62 4.62 -5.19 36.01
C PHE A 62 5.27 -3.92 36.60
N GLY A 63 4.68 -3.35 37.66
CA GLY A 63 5.08 -2.04 38.17
C GLY A 63 4.41 -0.88 37.44
N LYS A 64 4.54 0.33 37.99
CA LYS A 64 4.02 1.56 37.37
C LYS A 64 4.88 2.00 36.19
N HIS A 65 4.24 2.41 35.15
CA HIS A 65 4.85 2.95 33.91
C HIS A 65 4.31 4.37 33.67
N GLN A 66 4.91 5.34 34.30
CA GLN A 66 4.47 6.73 34.29
C GLN A 66 4.38 7.28 32.85
N GLY A 67 3.24 7.89 32.51
CA GLY A 67 2.99 8.48 31.21
C GLY A 67 2.71 7.48 30.09
N GLN A 68 2.59 6.18 30.40
CA GLN A 68 2.35 5.12 29.44
C GLN A 68 1.03 4.39 29.73
N TYR A 69 0.56 3.61 28.78
CA TYR A 69 -0.59 2.73 28.93
C TYR A 69 -0.30 1.34 28.34
N TYR A 70 -0.97 0.33 28.85
CA TYR A 70 -0.77 -1.06 28.45
C TYR A 70 -1.55 -1.38 27.15
N VAL A 71 -0.90 -2.00 26.18
CA VAL A 71 -1.45 -2.38 24.88
C VAL A 71 -1.35 -3.90 24.71
N ASP A 72 -2.47 -4.59 24.87
CA ASP A 72 -2.57 -6.06 24.80
C ASP A 72 -2.02 -6.64 23.48
N GLN A 73 -2.23 -5.94 22.37
CA GLN A 73 -1.80 -6.39 21.05
C GLN A 73 -0.27 -6.45 20.96
N ARG A 74 0.42 -5.46 21.53
CA ARG A 74 1.90 -5.45 21.57
C ARG A 74 2.42 -6.59 22.44
N ALA A 75 1.80 -6.84 23.60
CA ALA A 75 2.15 -7.97 24.45
C ALA A 75 2.00 -9.31 23.72
N LYS A 76 0.90 -9.51 22.98
CA LYS A 76 0.65 -10.72 22.18
C LYS A 76 1.64 -10.88 21.01
N ALA A 77 2.16 -9.79 20.49
CA ALA A 77 3.20 -9.78 19.46
C ALA A 77 4.62 -9.98 20.03
N GLY A 78 4.78 -10.12 21.35
CA GLY A 78 6.08 -10.28 22.01
C GLY A 78 6.90 -8.99 22.10
N LEU A 79 6.24 -7.83 21.92
CA LEU A 79 6.84 -6.50 22.00
C LEU A 79 6.62 -5.92 23.41
N ASP A 80 7.36 -4.84 23.73
CA ASP A 80 7.09 -4.06 24.94
C ASP A 80 5.63 -3.58 24.92
N PRO A 81 4.79 -3.99 25.89
CA PRO A 81 3.38 -3.65 25.90
C PRO A 81 3.09 -2.20 26.29
N TRP A 82 4.05 -1.49 26.87
CA TRP A 82 3.85 -0.13 27.35
C TRP A 82 4.10 0.89 26.25
N ALA A 83 3.09 1.69 25.95
CA ALA A 83 3.12 2.68 24.88
C ALA A 83 2.84 4.08 25.42
N THR A 84 3.51 5.08 24.88
CA THR A 84 3.20 6.48 25.15
C THR A 84 1.95 6.90 24.35
N PRO A 85 0.95 7.53 25.01
CA PRO A 85 -0.24 8.03 24.33
C PRO A 85 0.13 9.02 23.22
N ARG A 86 -0.25 8.71 21.98
CA ARG A 86 -0.10 9.61 20.83
C ARG A 86 -1.06 9.23 19.71
N ALA A 87 -1.34 10.17 18.83
CA ALA A 87 -2.05 9.91 17.59
C ALA A 87 -1.08 9.50 16.49
N TYR A 88 -1.44 8.46 15.74
CA TYR A 88 -0.72 7.96 14.58
C TYR A 88 -1.45 8.35 13.29
N ASP A 89 -0.72 8.61 12.25
CA ASP A 89 -1.25 8.88 10.92
C ASP A 89 -1.20 7.63 10.05
N ASN A 90 -1.91 6.57 10.53
CA ASN A 90 -1.86 5.23 9.93
C ASN A 90 -2.09 5.23 8.42
N ALA A 91 -3.00 6.08 7.93
CA ALA A 91 -3.30 6.16 6.51
C ALA A 91 -2.13 6.75 5.72
N LYS A 92 -1.52 7.82 6.22
CA LYS A 92 -0.37 8.47 5.58
C LYS A 92 0.87 7.58 5.58
N ASP A 93 1.13 6.92 6.71
CA ASP A 93 2.31 6.09 6.91
C ASP A 93 2.23 4.76 6.15
N PHE A 94 1.02 4.35 5.75
CA PHE A 94 0.79 3.11 5.03
C PHE A 94 1.20 3.16 3.55
N PHE A 95 1.02 4.30 2.88
CA PHE A 95 1.26 4.39 1.44
C PHE A 95 2.72 4.61 1.11
N ASN A 96 3.18 3.91 0.08
CA ASN A 96 4.50 4.10 -0.51
C ASN A 96 4.43 5.08 -1.68
N THR A 97 5.58 5.56 -2.13
CA THR A 97 5.71 6.14 -3.46
C THR A 97 5.68 5.03 -4.50
N GLY A 98 4.71 5.07 -5.38
CA GLY A 98 4.65 4.20 -6.56
C GLY A 98 5.74 4.57 -7.56
N VAL A 99 6.33 3.57 -8.21
CA VAL A 99 7.37 3.77 -9.22
C VAL A 99 7.02 2.94 -10.44
N THR A 100 6.92 3.60 -11.59
CA THR A 100 6.68 2.92 -12.86
C THR A 100 7.83 3.17 -13.82
N TRP A 101 8.43 2.09 -14.32
CA TRP A 101 9.45 2.13 -15.34
C TRP A 101 8.92 1.53 -16.63
N ASN A 102 8.93 2.34 -17.69
CA ASN A 102 8.56 1.95 -19.05
C ASN A 102 9.80 1.93 -19.93
N SER A 103 9.95 0.89 -20.72
CA SER A 103 11.00 0.79 -21.73
C SER A 103 10.39 0.27 -23.03
N SER A 104 10.79 0.84 -24.16
CA SER A 104 10.37 0.34 -25.45
C SER A 104 11.48 0.47 -26.49
N ALA A 105 11.51 -0.46 -27.40
CA ALA A 105 12.37 -0.43 -28.57
C ALA A 105 11.53 -0.71 -29.83
N ASN A 106 11.77 0.08 -30.87
CA ASN A 106 11.15 -0.12 -32.18
C ASN A 106 12.23 -0.12 -33.27
N VAL A 107 12.19 -1.14 -34.09
CA VAL A 107 12.99 -1.27 -35.32
C VAL A 107 12.04 -1.45 -36.49
N ALA A 108 12.15 -0.59 -37.47
CA ALA A 108 11.38 -0.68 -38.72
C ALA A 108 12.26 -0.43 -39.90
N GLN A 109 12.03 -1.15 -40.99
CA GLN A 109 12.75 -0.98 -42.24
C GLN A 109 11.81 -1.22 -43.40
N SER A 110 11.95 -0.35 -44.40
CA SER A 110 11.34 -0.51 -45.72
C SER A 110 12.38 -1.06 -46.68
N LEU A 111 11.97 -2.03 -47.48
CA LEU A 111 12.74 -2.68 -48.54
C LEU A 111 12.01 -2.44 -49.86
N ASP A 112 12.66 -2.65 -51.02
CA ASP A 112 12.05 -2.44 -52.34
C ASP A 112 10.76 -3.26 -52.56
N LYS A 113 10.66 -4.42 -51.94
CA LYS A 113 9.52 -5.34 -52.09
C LYS A 113 8.83 -5.67 -50.77
N GLY A 114 9.00 -4.84 -49.73
CA GLY A 114 8.33 -5.10 -48.47
C GLY A 114 8.76 -4.16 -47.35
N SER A 115 8.24 -4.42 -46.18
CA SER A 115 8.60 -3.70 -44.96
C SER A 115 8.41 -4.59 -43.74
N TYR A 116 9.15 -4.31 -42.70
CA TYR A 116 8.90 -4.91 -41.42
C TYR A 116 9.04 -3.89 -40.26
N SER A 117 8.35 -4.18 -39.20
CA SER A 117 8.46 -3.41 -37.95
C SER A 117 8.37 -4.38 -36.77
N LEU A 118 9.35 -4.30 -35.88
CA LEU A 118 9.37 -5.02 -34.60
C LEU A 118 9.34 -3.99 -33.46
N SER A 119 8.33 -4.09 -32.61
CA SER A 119 8.21 -3.27 -31.41
C SER A 119 8.26 -4.18 -30.17
N LEU A 120 9.12 -3.85 -29.24
CA LEU A 120 9.23 -4.50 -27.93
C LEU A 120 8.96 -3.48 -26.85
N GLY A 121 8.27 -3.88 -25.80
CA GLY A 121 8.00 -3.00 -24.66
C GLY A 121 7.97 -3.76 -23.36
N SER A 122 8.38 -3.10 -22.30
CA SER A 122 8.23 -3.56 -20.93
C SER A 122 7.74 -2.43 -20.04
N THR A 123 6.88 -2.78 -19.09
CA THR A 123 6.43 -1.90 -18.01
C THR A 123 6.58 -2.66 -16.71
N THR A 124 7.33 -2.10 -15.76
CA THR A 124 7.39 -2.59 -14.38
C THR A 124 6.90 -1.49 -13.48
N ALA A 125 5.86 -1.77 -12.70
CA ALA A 125 5.24 -0.83 -11.79
C ALA A 125 5.16 -1.41 -10.37
N ASN A 126 5.61 -0.64 -9.39
CA ASN A 126 5.30 -0.83 -7.98
C ASN A 126 4.22 0.18 -7.59
N GLY A 127 3.13 -0.30 -7.02
CA GLY A 127 1.99 0.55 -6.66
C GLY A 127 2.22 1.37 -5.39
N ILE A 128 1.37 2.35 -5.16
CA ILE A 128 1.35 3.15 -3.92
C ILE A 128 0.89 2.32 -2.71
N VAL A 129 0.11 1.27 -2.92
CA VAL A 129 -0.28 0.32 -1.87
C VAL A 129 0.84 -0.72 -1.75
N PRO A 130 1.37 -1.00 -0.54
CA PRO A 130 2.42 -1.99 -0.33
C PRO A 130 2.09 -3.35 -0.95
N SER A 131 3.10 -4.03 -1.49
CA SER A 131 2.98 -5.35 -2.13
C SER A 131 2.06 -5.40 -3.36
N THR A 132 1.69 -4.26 -3.95
CA THR A 132 1.00 -4.20 -5.25
C THR A 132 1.96 -3.84 -6.37
N GLY A 133 1.69 -4.33 -7.58
CA GLY A 133 2.51 -4.01 -8.72
C GLY A 133 2.10 -4.73 -9.99
N MET A 134 2.78 -4.42 -11.08
CA MET A 134 2.53 -5.01 -12.39
C MET A 134 3.83 -5.14 -13.16
N ASP A 135 4.03 -6.31 -13.75
CA ASP A 135 5.02 -6.53 -14.79
C ASP A 135 4.29 -6.84 -16.10
N ARG A 136 4.57 -6.07 -17.15
CA ARG A 136 3.98 -6.25 -18.46
C ARG A 136 5.06 -6.24 -19.53
N TYR A 137 5.01 -7.22 -20.42
CA TYR A 137 5.88 -7.33 -21.59
C TYR A 137 5.01 -7.45 -22.82
N ASN A 138 5.39 -6.75 -23.87
CA ASN A 138 4.71 -6.81 -25.16
C ASN A 138 5.71 -6.89 -26.32
N ALA A 139 5.35 -7.65 -27.32
CA ALA A 139 6.08 -7.75 -28.58
C ALA A 139 5.09 -7.69 -29.74
N LYS A 140 5.35 -6.83 -30.72
CA LYS A 140 4.56 -6.72 -31.94
C LYS A 140 5.46 -6.82 -33.16
N LEU A 141 5.15 -7.74 -34.04
CA LEU A 141 5.80 -7.89 -35.34
C LEU A 141 4.79 -7.65 -36.44
N THR A 142 5.09 -6.73 -37.34
CA THR A 142 4.35 -6.50 -38.56
C THR A 142 5.31 -6.65 -39.75
N ALA A 143 4.95 -7.43 -40.73
CA ALA A 143 5.73 -7.61 -41.94
C ALA A 143 4.80 -7.62 -43.16
N GLN A 144 5.28 -7.07 -44.26
CA GLN A 144 4.59 -7.07 -45.55
C GLN A 144 5.61 -7.40 -46.65
N ALA A 145 5.20 -8.17 -47.62
CA ALA A 145 6.06 -8.52 -48.77
C ALA A 145 5.24 -8.57 -50.07
N GLN A 146 5.81 -7.99 -51.13
CA GLN A 146 5.32 -8.11 -52.50
C GLN A 146 5.97 -9.33 -53.16
N LEU A 147 5.20 -10.42 -53.29
CA LEU A 147 5.72 -11.68 -53.83
C LEU A 147 5.84 -11.67 -55.34
N SER A 148 4.92 -10.97 -56.01
CA SER A 148 4.95 -10.75 -57.47
C SER A 148 4.21 -9.46 -57.79
N LYS A 149 4.09 -9.10 -59.10
CA LYS A 149 3.36 -7.91 -59.54
C LYS A 149 1.89 -7.90 -59.05
N ASN A 150 1.29 -9.08 -58.87
CA ASN A 150 -0.14 -9.21 -58.55
C ASN A 150 -0.37 -9.85 -57.17
N TRP A 151 0.70 -10.18 -56.40
CA TRP A 151 0.56 -10.88 -55.12
C TRP A 151 1.39 -10.19 -54.02
N SER A 152 0.70 -9.83 -52.97
CA SER A 152 1.31 -9.37 -51.70
C SER A 152 0.84 -10.21 -50.54
N THR A 153 1.67 -10.31 -49.54
CA THR A 153 1.37 -10.99 -48.26
C THR A 153 1.74 -10.10 -47.07
N GLY A 154 1.08 -10.31 -45.99
CA GLY A 154 1.36 -9.59 -44.74
C GLY A 154 1.18 -10.47 -43.51
N PHE A 155 1.96 -10.19 -42.48
CA PHE A 155 1.90 -10.80 -41.18
C PHE A 155 1.78 -9.73 -40.12
N ASN A 156 0.89 -9.96 -39.12
CA ASN A 156 0.78 -9.12 -37.95
C ASN A 156 0.59 -10.02 -36.73
N GLY A 157 1.60 -10.08 -35.87
CA GLY A 157 1.59 -10.81 -34.62
C GLY A 157 1.74 -9.85 -33.44
N ASN A 158 0.95 -10.06 -32.40
CA ASN A 158 1.04 -9.30 -31.16
C ASN A 158 1.02 -10.26 -29.98
N PHE A 159 2.00 -10.13 -29.09
CA PHE A 159 2.12 -10.90 -27.86
C PHE A 159 2.13 -9.93 -26.68
N VAL A 160 1.32 -10.22 -25.65
CA VAL A 160 1.29 -9.48 -24.40
C VAL A 160 1.27 -10.47 -23.24
N TYR A 161 2.20 -10.28 -22.31
CA TYR A 161 2.23 -10.96 -21.03
C TYR A 161 2.10 -9.93 -19.91
N SER A 162 1.20 -10.18 -18.95
CA SER A 162 1.03 -9.31 -17.79
C SER A 162 0.92 -10.14 -16.52
N LYS A 163 1.70 -9.77 -15.50
CA LYS A 163 1.62 -10.32 -14.14
C LYS A 163 1.26 -9.17 -13.19
N ILE A 164 0.11 -9.29 -12.53
CA ILE A 164 -0.41 -8.27 -11.64
C ILE A 164 -0.43 -8.82 -10.21
N LYS A 165 0.17 -8.07 -9.29
CA LYS A 165 0.07 -8.29 -7.84
C LYS A 165 -0.92 -7.27 -7.29
N LYS A 166 -2.00 -7.75 -6.69
CA LYS A 166 -3.04 -6.90 -6.09
C LYS A 166 -3.39 -7.37 -4.69
N GLN A 167 -3.77 -6.44 -3.83
CA GLN A 167 -4.30 -6.74 -2.50
C GLN A 167 -5.76 -7.16 -2.58
N THR A 168 -6.22 -7.87 -1.54
CA THR A 168 -7.64 -8.19 -1.38
C THR A 168 -8.44 -6.90 -1.18
N GLY A 169 -9.48 -6.74 -1.94
CA GLY A 169 -10.40 -5.60 -1.85
C GLY A 169 -11.57 -5.84 -0.91
N ALA A 170 -12.53 -4.91 -0.92
CA ALA A 170 -13.76 -4.89 -0.13
C ALA A 170 -13.53 -4.73 1.40
N ASN A 171 -14.57 -4.97 2.19
CA ASN A 171 -14.62 -4.69 3.62
C ASN A 171 -13.59 -5.46 4.48
N ASN A 172 -13.07 -6.57 3.96
CA ASN A 172 -12.01 -7.35 4.61
C ASN A 172 -10.62 -7.07 4.01
N GLY A 173 -10.51 -6.05 3.17
CA GLY A 173 -9.26 -5.65 2.53
C GLY A 173 -8.38 -4.79 3.43
N ILE A 174 -7.09 -4.73 3.07
CA ILE A 174 -6.10 -3.92 3.80
C ILE A 174 -6.52 -2.45 3.92
N MET A 175 -7.17 -1.89 2.90
CA MET A 175 -7.62 -0.50 2.90
C MET A 175 -8.71 -0.24 3.94
N ALA A 176 -9.64 -1.17 4.14
CA ALA A 176 -10.65 -1.06 5.19
C ALA A 176 -10.01 -1.07 6.58
N THR A 177 -8.98 -1.89 6.79
CA THR A 177 -8.20 -1.91 8.04
C THR A 177 -7.47 -0.60 8.26
N VAL A 178 -6.78 -0.09 7.26
CA VAL A 178 -5.99 1.15 7.36
C VAL A 178 -6.87 2.37 7.66
N TYR A 179 -7.99 2.50 6.92
CA TYR A 179 -8.93 3.62 7.13
C TYR A 179 -9.83 3.45 8.35
N GLY A 180 -10.05 2.22 8.81
CA GLY A 180 -10.85 1.94 9.99
C GLY A 180 -10.04 1.90 11.29
N ALA A 181 -8.71 1.94 11.23
CA ALA A 181 -7.87 1.88 12.42
C ALA A 181 -8.00 3.16 13.25
N PRO A 182 -8.24 3.04 14.57
CA PRO A 182 -8.20 4.19 15.47
C PRO A 182 -6.84 4.87 15.46
N SER A 183 -6.81 6.20 15.55
CA SER A 183 -5.57 6.98 15.53
C SER A 183 -4.66 6.71 16.75
N SER A 184 -5.18 6.21 17.84
CA SER A 184 -4.38 5.78 19.00
C SER A 184 -3.68 4.43 18.80
N TYR A 185 -4.01 3.69 17.74
CA TYR A 185 -3.43 2.38 17.43
C TYR A 185 -2.32 2.52 16.38
N ASP A 186 -1.14 1.97 16.65
CA ASP A 186 0.02 1.98 15.75
C ASP A 186 -0.02 0.77 14.82
N LEU A 187 -0.45 0.97 13.58
CA LEU A 187 -0.43 -0.09 12.57
C LEU A 187 0.98 -0.41 12.04
N GLY A 188 1.89 0.54 12.11
CA GLY A 188 3.26 0.40 11.60
C GLY A 188 4.27 -0.11 12.64
N GLY A 189 3.90 -0.06 13.92
CA GLY A 189 4.79 -0.35 15.03
C GLY A 189 4.73 -1.79 15.57
N ILE A 190 4.07 -2.70 14.85
CA ILE A 190 3.98 -4.12 15.22
C ILE A 190 4.83 -4.96 14.27
#